data_932e60eae41c6deadb0e4c98706e987a
#
_entry.id   932e60eae41c6deadb0e4c98706e987a
#
_cell.length_a   1.000
_cell.length_b   1.000
_cell.length_c   1.000
_cell.angle_alpha   90.00
_cell.angle_beta   90.00
_cell.angle_gamma   90.00
#
_symmetry.space_group_name_H-M   'P 1'
#
loop_
_entity.id
_entity.type
_entity.pdbx_description
1 polymer ?
#
loop_
_entity_poly.entity_id
_entity_poly.type
_entity_poly.pdbx_seq_one_letter_code
_entity_poly.pdbx_strand_id
1 'polypeptide(L)'
;MEIKILFDSKRLNRTFLAGWGVSYLIGNRILFDTGEKSSCLFNNMDRMDVKIHDIETVVISHDHFDHTGGLWDILRGKPGLDLYVCPGFSREFKNKAKTYGCNLIEVNSFMKIADGIYTT
;
A
#
# COMPACT_ATOMS: atom_id res chain seq x y z
N MET A 1 3.33 0.43 18.88
CA MET A 1 3.01 0.37 17.42
C MET A 1 3.37 -1.01 16.90
N GLU A 2 2.51 -1.60 16.11
CA GLU A 2 2.71 -2.92 15.51
C GLU A 2 3.02 -2.78 14.03
N ILE A 3 3.90 -3.63 13.50
CA ILE A 3 4.17 -3.72 12.07
C ILE A 3 3.95 -5.17 11.64
N LYS A 4 3.09 -5.37 10.65
CA LYS A 4 2.87 -6.68 10.03
C LYS A 4 3.50 -6.68 8.64
N ILE A 5 4.33 -7.67 8.35
CA ILE A 5 4.85 -7.90 7.00
C ILE A 5 3.82 -8.76 6.28
N LEU A 6 3.07 -8.13 5.38
CA LEU A 6 1.97 -8.79 4.66
C LEU A 6 2.43 -9.51 3.42
N PHE A 7 3.52 -9.05 2.80
CA PHE A 7 4.02 -9.59 1.54
C PHE A 7 5.52 -9.38 1.42
N ASP A 8 6.23 -10.41 0.95
CA ASP A 8 7.68 -10.38 0.74
C ASP A 8 8.05 -11.47 -0.28
N SER A 9 9.31 -11.53 -0.65
CA SER A 9 9.86 -12.54 -1.56
C SER A 9 9.87 -13.95 -0.96
N LYS A 10 9.69 -14.07 0.34
CA LYS A 10 9.61 -15.37 1.05
C LYS A 10 8.36 -15.43 1.90
N ARG A 11 7.98 -16.66 2.24
CA ARG A 11 6.77 -16.92 3.04
C ARG A 11 7.10 -17.85 4.20
N LEU A 12 6.36 -17.70 5.29
CA LEU A 12 6.52 -18.52 6.48
C LEU A 12 6.11 -19.97 6.23
N ASN A 13 5.02 -20.18 5.52
CA ASN A 13 4.48 -21.49 5.18
C ASN A 13 3.60 -21.41 3.93
N ARG A 14 3.01 -22.55 3.51
CA ARG A 14 2.24 -22.64 2.26
C ARG A 14 0.91 -21.91 2.27
N THR A 15 0.40 -21.45 3.42
CA THR A 15 -0.84 -20.69 3.48
C THR A 15 -0.64 -19.25 3.06
N PHE A 16 0.60 -18.75 3.09
CA PHE A 16 0.97 -17.44 2.58
C PHE A 16 1.49 -17.53 1.16
N LEU A 17 1.32 -16.48 0.40
CA LEU A 17 1.84 -16.34 -0.97
C LEU A 17 2.99 -15.34 -0.97
N ALA A 18 4.02 -15.66 -1.74
CA ALA A 18 5.21 -14.83 -1.89
C ALA A 18 5.36 -14.40 -3.34
N GLY A 19 6.15 -13.36 -3.57
CA GLY A 19 6.44 -12.85 -4.90
C GLY A 19 7.36 -11.64 -4.82
N TRP A 20 7.36 -10.83 -5.86
CA TRP A 20 8.21 -9.66 -5.96
C TRP A 20 7.61 -8.49 -5.21
N GLY A 21 8.49 -7.67 -4.63
CA GLY A 21 8.10 -6.50 -3.86
C GLY A 21 7.78 -6.81 -2.42
N VAL A 22 7.22 -5.82 -1.74
CA VAL A 22 6.89 -5.90 -0.32
C VAL A 22 5.56 -5.23 -0.03
N SER A 23 4.99 -5.56 1.13
CA SER A 23 3.88 -4.80 1.71
C SER A 23 3.93 -4.91 3.23
N TYR A 24 3.89 -3.76 3.89
CA TYR A 24 3.91 -3.66 5.35
C TYR A 24 2.68 -2.90 5.84
N LEU A 25 2.01 -3.44 6.84
CA LEU A 25 0.97 -2.72 7.57
C LEU A 25 1.58 -2.11 8.84
N ILE A 26 1.53 -0.80 8.94
CA ILE A 26 2.09 -0.03 10.06
C ILE A 26 0.92 0.44 10.92
N GLY A 27 0.94 0.03 12.17
CA GLY A 27 -0.25 0.13 13.03
C GLY A 27 -1.34 -0.76 12.41
N ASN A 28 -2.57 -0.29 12.38
CA ASN A 28 -3.67 -1.02 11.75
C ASN A 28 -4.25 -0.32 10.52
N ARG A 29 -3.66 0.79 10.08
CA ARG A 29 -4.31 1.72 9.15
C ARG A 29 -3.46 2.16 7.99
N ILE A 30 -2.13 2.02 8.07
CA ILE A 30 -1.22 2.54 7.06
C ILE A 30 -0.55 1.37 6.36
N LEU A 31 -0.77 1.27 5.05
CA LEU A 31 -0.16 0.26 4.22
C LEU A 31 1.00 0.89 3.44
N PHE A 32 2.19 0.33 3.58
CA PHE A 32 3.38 0.73 2.85
C PHE A 32 3.66 -0.31 1.76
N ASP A 33 3.59 0.12 0.49
CA ASP A 33 3.68 -0.71 -0.70
C ASP A 33 2.65 -1.86 -0.75
N THR A 34 2.46 -2.46 -1.90
CA THR A 34 1.35 -3.38 -2.15
C THR A 34 1.74 -4.68 -2.85
N GLY A 35 3.05 -4.94 -3.01
CA GLY A 35 3.52 -6.12 -3.73
C GLY A 35 3.17 -6.11 -5.22
N GLU A 36 3.42 -7.24 -5.88
CA GLU A 36 3.22 -7.34 -7.34
C GLU A 36 1.78 -7.71 -7.74
N LYS A 37 1.03 -8.37 -6.86
CA LYS A 37 -0.32 -8.88 -7.18
C LYS A 37 -1.27 -8.73 -6.00
N SER A 38 -2.41 -8.13 -6.26
CA SER A 38 -3.47 -7.97 -5.26
C SER A 38 -3.97 -9.31 -4.71
N SER A 39 -4.11 -10.33 -5.55
CA SER A 39 -4.58 -11.65 -5.11
C SER A 39 -3.67 -12.27 -4.05
N CYS A 40 -2.36 -12.10 -4.19
CA CYS A 40 -1.40 -12.61 -3.21
C CYS A 40 -1.44 -11.78 -1.93
N LEU A 41 -1.47 -10.47 -2.06
CA LEU A 41 -1.57 -9.57 -0.91
C LEU A 41 -2.85 -9.83 -0.11
N PHE A 42 -3.98 -9.94 -0.79
CA PHE A 42 -5.27 -10.17 -0.13
C PHE A 42 -5.36 -11.52 0.57
N ASN A 43 -4.78 -12.57 -0.04
CA ASN A 43 -4.65 -13.87 0.63
C ASN A 43 -3.91 -13.72 1.97
N ASN A 44 -2.79 -13.01 1.98
CA ASN A 44 -1.98 -12.84 3.17
C ASN A 44 -2.67 -11.93 4.19
N MET A 45 -3.34 -10.87 3.74
CA MET A 45 -4.15 -10.02 4.60
C MET A 45 -5.25 -10.83 5.32
N ASP A 46 -5.95 -11.67 4.58
CA ASP A 46 -7.00 -12.52 5.14
C ASP A 46 -6.42 -13.47 6.20
N ARG A 47 -5.29 -14.11 5.92
CA ARG A 47 -4.61 -14.99 6.87
C ARG A 47 -4.13 -14.27 8.14
N MET A 48 -3.88 -12.98 8.06
CA MET A 48 -3.42 -12.15 9.19
C MET A 48 -4.54 -11.31 9.80
N ASP A 49 -5.79 -11.57 9.41
CA ASP A 49 -6.98 -10.84 9.88
C ASP A 49 -6.89 -9.33 9.64
N VAL A 50 -6.39 -8.96 8.48
CA VAL A 50 -6.30 -7.56 8.01
C VAL A 50 -7.36 -7.32 6.96
N LYS A 51 -8.17 -6.29 7.16
CA LYS A 51 -9.28 -5.96 6.25
C LYS A 51 -9.00 -4.65 5.51
N ILE A 52 -9.36 -4.61 4.22
CA ILE A 52 -9.15 -3.41 3.39
C ILE A 52 -9.84 -2.19 4.00
N HIS A 53 -11.04 -2.34 4.55
CA HIS A 53 -11.77 -1.20 5.08
C HIS A 53 -11.11 -0.56 6.30
N ASP A 54 -10.19 -1.24 6.97
CA ASP A 54 -9.42 -0.68 8.09
C ASP A 54 -8.24 0.18 7.60
N ILE A 55 -7.85 0.05 6.33
CA ILE A 55 -6.75 0.82 5.76
C ILE A 55 -7.26 2.23 5.41
N GLU A 56 -6.63 3.24 5.99
CA GLU A 56 -6.97 4.64 5.75
C GLU A 56 -5.97 5.32 4.83
N THR A 57 -4.74 4.82 4.81
CA THR A 57 -3.63 5.43 4.10
C THR A 57 -2.78 4.37 3.41
N VAL A 58 -2.39 4.64 2.17
CA VAL A 58 -1.39 3.87 1.45
C VAL A 58 -0.22 4.78 1.11
N VAL A 59 0.99 4.30 1.33
CA VAL A 59 2.23 4.99 0.92
C VAL A 59 2.92 4.10 -0.10
N ILE A 60 3.21 4.63 -1.28
CA ILE A 60 3.96 3.93 -2.33
C ILE A 60 5.36 4.48 -2.42
N SER A 61 6.35 3.62 -2.23
CA SER A 61 7.76 4.01 -2.25
C SER A 61 8.23 4.47 -3.62
N HIS A 62 7.86 3.75 -4.67
CA HIS A 62 8.19 4.09 -6.06
C HIS A 62 7.26 3.39 -7.03
N ASP A 63 7.18 3.92 -8.26
CA ASP A 63 6.26 3.46 -9.30
C ASP A 63 6.86 2.27 -10.07
N HIS A 64 6.98 1.12 -9.40
CA HIS A 64 7.32 -0.16 -10.04
C HIS A 64 6.22 -1.19 -9.75
N PHE A 65 5.99 -2.11 -10.69
CA PHE A 65 4.87 -3.05 -10.62
C PHE A 65 4.86 -3.90 -9.35
N ASP A 66 6.03 -4.22 -8.83
CA ASP A 66 6.20 -5.05 -7.62
C ASP A 66 5.93 -4.28 -6.32
N HIS A 67 5.66 -2.98 -6.42
CA HIS A 67 5.26 -2.12 -5.30
C HIS A 67 3.84 -1.57 -5.47
N THR A 68 3.37 -1.47 -6.71
CA THR A 68 2.05 -0.91 -7.04
C THR A 68 1.01 -1.96 -7.48
N GLY A 69 1.42 -3.23 -7.60
CA GLY A 69 0.56 -4.27 -8.18
C GLY A 69 -0.77 -4.48 -7.46
N GLY A 70 -0.78 -4.37 -6.13
CA GLY A 70 -2.00 -4.51 -5.34
C GLY A 70 -2.78 -3.21 -5.14
N LEU A 71 -2.22 -2.07 -5.54
CA LEU A 71 -2.80 -0.75 -5.24
C LEU A 71 -4.19 -0.56 -5.83
N TRP A 72 -4.37 -0.92 -7.09
CA TRP A 72 -5.59 -0.61 -7.84
C TRP A 72 -6.83 -1.28 -7.25
N ASP A 73 -6.70 -2.53 -6.82
CA ASP A 73 -7.80 -3.23 -6.16
C ASP A 73 -8.05 -2.71 -4.74
N ILE A 74 -7.03 -2.26 -4.04
CA ILE A 74 -7.19 -1.58 -2.74
C ILE A 74 -7.97 -0.27 -2.93
N LEU A 75 -7.59 0.56 -3.90
CA LEU A 75 -8.27 1.81 -4.17
C LEU A 75 -9.73 1.59 -4.57
N ARG A 76 -9.99 0.53 -5.35
CA ARG A 76 -11.36 0.16 -5.74
C ARG A 76 -12.18 -0.26 -4.52
N GLY A 77 -11.58 -1.00 -3.61
CA GLY A 77 -12.25 -1.49 -2.40
C GLY A 77 -12.41 -0.46 -1.29
N LYS A 78 -11.63 0.63 -1.33
CA LYS A 78 -11.65 1.67 -0.31
C LYS A 78 -11.58 3.07 -0.96
N PRO A 79 -12.65 3.55 -1.57
CA PRO A 79 -12.69 4.92 -2.09
C PRO A 79 -12.44 5.95 -0.98
N GLY A 80 -11.72 7.01 -1.32
CA GLY A 80 -11.47 8.12 -0.40
C GLY A 80 -10.26 7.95 0.53
N LEU A 81 -9.50 6.85 0.42
CA LEU A 81 -8.28 6.72 1.21
C LEU A 81 -7.22 7.73 0.78
N ASP A 82 -6.28 8.02 1.67
CA ASP A 82 -5.13 8.88 1.38
C ASP A 82 -4.03 8.05 0.70
N LEU A 83 -3.56 8.53 -0.44
CA LEU A 83 -2.45 7.90 -1.19
C LEU A 83 -1.28 8.87 -1.28
N TYR A 84 -0.18 8.50 -0.63
CA TYR A 84 1.06 9.27 -0.63
C TYR A 84 2.00 8.74 -1.69
N VAL A 85 2.49 9.63 -2.55
CA VAL A 85 3.43 9.31 -3.63
C VAL A 85 4.51 10.39 -3.72
N CYS A 86 5.65 10.04 -4.31
CA CYS A 86 6.67 11.02 -4.62
C CYS A 86 6.25 11.89 -5.82
N PRO A 87 6.68 13.15 -5.89
CA PRO A 87 6.35 14.05 -7.01
C PRO A 87 6.80 13.51 -8.38
N GLY A 88 7.86 12.70 -8.41
CA GLY A 88 8.41 12.12 -9.62
C GLY A 88 7.61 10.98 -10.24
N PHE A 89 6.52 10.53 -9.61
CA PHE A 89 5.62 9.56 -10.23
C PHE A 89 5.05 10.14 -11.53
N SER A 90 4.81 9.26 -12.52
CA SER A 90 4.31 9.71 -13.82
C SER A 90 2.94 10.39 -13.70
N ARG A 91 2.66 11.31 -14.63
CA ARG A 91 1.34 11.92 -14.74
C ARG A 91 0.26 10.88 -14.98
N GLU A 92 0.57 9.87 -15.79
CA GLU A 92 -0.32 8.75 -16.09
C GLU A 92 -0.73 8.00 -14.83
N PHE A 93 0.25 7.65 -13.98
CA PHE A 93 -0.03 7.01 -12.68
C PHE A 93 -0.94 7.89 -11.81
N LYS A 94 -0.60 9.17 -11.67
CA LYS A 94 -1.37 10.10 -10.83
C LYS A 94 -2.80 10.26 -11.32
N ASN A 95 -2.99 10.38 -12.62
CA ASN A 95 -4.32 10.49 -13.21
C ASN A 95 -5.13 9.21 -13.00
N LYS A 96 -4.52 8.06 -13.19
CA LYS A 96 -5.17 6.76 -12.93
C LYS A 96 -5.61 6.66 -11.47
N ALA A 97 -4.72 6.98 -10.53
CA ALA A 97 -5.05 6.94 -9.11
C ALA A 97 -6.26 7.83 -8.77
N LYS A 98 -6.32 9.03 -9.32
CA LYS A 98 -7.44 9.95 -9.11
C LYS A 98 -8.76 9.40 -9.62
N THR A 99 -8.77 8.60 -10.69
CA THR A 99 -10.00 7.98 -11.21
C THR A 99 -10.64 7.01 -10.24
N TYR A 100 -9.87 6.47 -9.29
CA TYR A 100 -10.39 5.58 -8.23
C TYR A 100 -10.96 6.34 -7.03
N GLY A 101 -10.93 7.67 -7.05
CA GLY A 101 -11.52 8.49 -5.98
C GLY A 101 -10.68 8.59 -4.71
N CYS A 102 -9.38 8.27 -4.77
CA CYS A 102 -8.49 8.46 -3.63
C CYS A 102 -8.05 9.92 -3.50
N ASN A 103 -7.62 10.29 -2.29
CA ASN A 103 -7.00 11.57 -2.02
C ASN A 103 -5.50 11.47 -2.28
N LEU A 104 -5.03 11.90 -3.44
CA LEU A 104 -3.63 11.83 -3.84
C LEU A 104 -2.82 12.96 -3.17
N ILE A 105 -1.77 12.58 -2.44
CA ILE A 105 -0.90 13.51 -1.73
C ILE A 105 0.54 13.32 -2.21
N GLU A 106 1.13 14.36 -2.78
CA GLU A 106 2.53 14.34 -3.20
C GLU A 106 3.43 14.73 -2.03
N VAL A 107 4.47 13.92 -1.79
CA VAL A 107 5.45 14.16 -0.73
C VAL A 107 6.53 15.08 -1.26
N ASN A 108 6.35 16.39 -1.08
CA ASN A 108 7.28 17.42 -1.55
C ASN A 108 8.32 17.81 -0.49
N SER A 109 8.15 17.39 0.74
CA SER A 109 9.01 17.74 1.86
C SER A 109 8.79 16.75 3.00
N PHE A 110 9.63 16.84 4.03
CA PHE A 110 9.41 16.11 5.26
C PHE A 110 8.00 16.40 5.79
N MET A 111 7.20 15.36 6.01
CA MET A 111 5.83 15.52 6.50
C MET A 111 5.42 14.37 7.42
N LYS A 112 4.53 14.70 8.34
CA LYS A 112 3.91 13.73 9.24
C LYS A 112 2.71 13.08 8.55
N ILE A 113 2.66 11.77 8.52
CA ILE A 113 1.51 10.99 8.03
C ILE A 113 0.57 10.67 9.18
N ALA A 114 1.13 10.25 10.31
CA ALA A 114 0.39 9.91 11.52
C ALA A 114 1.31 10.03 12.73
N ASP A 115 0.81 9.80 13.92
CA ASP A 115 1.62 9.90 15.14
C ASP A 115 2.79 8.91 15.09
N GLY A 116 4.01 9.46 15.15
CA GLY A 116 5.25 8.70 15.08
C GLY A 116 5.63 8.22 13.68
N ILE A 117 4.90 8.60 12.64
CA ILE A 117 5.14 8.16 11.26
C ILE A 117 5.31 9.38 10.36
N TYR A 118 6.47 9.44 9.72
CA TYR A 118 6.88 10.56 8.89
C TYR A 118 7.40 10.04 7.55
N THR A 119 7.39 10.91 6.54
CA THR A 119 7.97 10.64 5.22
C THR A 119 8.74 11.84 4.72
N THR A 120 9.71 11.60 3.81
CA THR A 120 10.58 12.62 3.22
C THR A 120 10.37 12.70 1.73
#